data_b32ed6cf15e6082e9f4874994e181a9a
#
_entry.id   b32ed6cf15e6082e9f4874994e181a9a
#
_cell.length_a   1.000
_cell.length_b   1.000
_cell.length_c   1.000
_cell.angle_alpha   90.00
_cell.angle_beta   90.00
_cell.angle_gamma   90.00
#
_symmetry.space_group_name_H-M   'P 1'
#
loop_
_entity.id
_entity.type
_entity.pdbx_description
1 polymer ?
#
loop_
_entity_poly.entity_id
_entity_poly.type
_entity_poly.pdbx_seq_one_letter_code
_entity_poly.pdbx_strand_id
1 'polypeptide(L)'
;MGMIDVSNKPDTLRVAIAEAIVTMSKQTIRLIKEGKSPKGNIIDAATVSATMAAKRTSDLIPYCHPIPIDDVKVSVTIGTESVKVITQVKSIWKTGVEMEAMTSAAVAALTIYDMLKSVDESISIESIRVIKKEGGLKKMYQILDRKLRAGVLVTSDSRRKRQDRSGRLLVDRLKKEGFDVTYYKIVPDDIGTIKTELTMLCDELKVDLVLTSGGTGIGSRDVTPDATSNILEKNLLGVAEILRAHGQRRTPSSMLSRGAAGVRAKTVIVNLPGNVRGVSESLDSLFPGINHTFEVLENHKHS
;
A
#
# COMPACT_ATOMS: atom_id res chain seq x y z
N MET A 1 8.51 -19.44 -12.25
CA MET A 1 8.31 -18.01 -12.49
C MET A 1 6.82 -17.72 -12.43
N GLY A 2 6.38 -16.58 -11.90
CA GLY A 2 4.95 -16.27 -11.74
C GLY A 2 4.73 -14.80 -11.36
N MET A 3 3.48 -14.41 -11.22
CA MET A 3 3.09 -13.10 -10.70
C MET A 3 3.51 -12.95 -9.24
N ILE A 4 3.85 -11.73 -8.83
CA ILE A 4 4.17 -11.42 -7.44
C ILE A 4 2.87 -11.42 -6.62
N ASP A 5 2.82 -12.15 -5.51
CA ASP A 5 1.66 -12.14 -4.62
C ASP A 5 1.46 -10.75 -3.99
N VAL A 6 0.31 -10.16 -4.23
CA VAL A 6 -0.12 -8.85 -3.68
C VAL A 6 -1.35 -8.99 -2.78
N SER A 7 -1.78 -10.23 -2.46
CA SER A 7 -3.02 -10.48 -1.70
C SER A 7 -3.02 -9.81 -0.32
N ASN A 8 -1.86 -9.66 0.29
CA ASN A 8 -1.70 -9.05 1.63
C ASN A 8 -1.51 -7.53 1.62
N LYS A 9 -1.40 -6.91 0.43
CA LYS A 9 -1.26 -5.46 0.37
C LYS A 9 -2.62 -4.77 0.47
N PRO A 10 -2.72 -3.64 1.19
CA PRO A 10 -3.92 -2.81 1.18
C PRO A 10 -4.08 -2.10 -0.16
N ASP A 11 -5.33 -1.76 -0.48
CA ASP A 11 -5.65 -0.92 -1.61
C ASP A 11 -5.21 0.52 -1.29
N THR A 12 -4.46 1.14 -2.20
CA THR A 12 -3.99 2.53 -2.08
C THR A 12 -4.07 3.23 -3.42
N LEU A 13 -4.25 4.55 -3.43
CA LEU A 13 -4.19 5.33 -4.65
C LEU A 13 -2.83 5.16 -5.34
N ARG A 14 -2.86 4.83 -6.63
CA ARG A 14 -1.71 4.67 -7.50
C ARG A 14 -1.86 5.58 -8.69
N VAL A 15 -0.81 6.32 -9.01
CA VAL A 15 -0.75 7.18 -10.19
C VAL A 15 0.56 6.90 -10.91
N ALA A 16 0.49 6.66 -12.20
CA ALA A 16 1.67 6.60 -13.06
C ALA A 16 1.47 7.49 -14.28
N ILE A 17 2.54 8.15 -14.69
CA ILE A 17 2.59 8.95 -15.91
C ILE A 17 3.71 8.40 -16.78
N ALA A 18 3.38 8.05 -18.01
CA ALA A 18 4.34 7.62 -19.02
C ALA A 18 4.36 8.57 -20.21
N GLU A 19 5.49 8.60 -20.87
CA GLU A 19 5.73 9.40 -22.07
C GLU A 19 6.18 8.49 -23.21
N ALA A 20 5.68 8.73 -24.42
CA ALA A 20 6.23 8.21 -25.64
C ALA A 20 6.57 9.35 -26.62
N ILE A 21 7.68 9.24 -27.32
CA ILE A 21 8.13 10.21 -28.34
C ILE A 21 8.24 9.49 -29.67
N VAL A 22 7.54 10.03 -30.67
CA VAL A 22 7.57 9.57 -32.05
C VAL A 22 8.14 10.68 -32.92
N THR A 23 9.29 10.44 -33.54
CA THR A 23 9.95 11.38 -34.45
C THR A 23 9.53 11.14 -35.89
N MET A 24 9.50 12.21 -36.69
CA MET A 24 9.08 12.19 -38.10
C MET A 24 9.53 13.47 -38.82
N SER A 25 9.40 13.47 -40.13
CA SER A 25 9.76 14.62 -40.95
C SER A 25 8.87 15.85 -40.67
N LYS A 26 9.43 17.04 -40.93
CA LYS A 26 8.66 18.30 -40.85
C LYS A 26 7.46 18.31 -41.80
N GLN A 27 7.56 17.63 -42.92
CA GLN A 27 6.46 17.49 -43.89
C GLN A 27 5.30 16.70 -43.28
N THR A 28 5.59 15.60 -42.63
CA THR A 28 4.59 14.77 -41.94
C THR A 28 3.92 15.55 -40.78
N ILE A 29 4.70 16.33 -40.00
CA ILE A 29 4.12 17.21 -38.99
C ILE A 29 3.16 18.24 -39.59
N ARG A 30 3.45 18.82 -40.76
CA ARG A 30 2.53 19.72 -41.46
C ARG A 30 1.24 19.01 -41.86
N LEU A 31 1.31 17.79 -42.43
CA LEU A 31 0.13 16.99 -42.79
C LEU A 31 -0.77 16.75 -41.57
N ILE A 32 -0.17 16.45 -40.41
CA ILE A 32 -0.93 16.27 -39.17
C ILE A 32 -1.65 17.57 -38.77
N LYS A 33 -0.92 18.70 -38.76
CA LYS A 33 -1.47 20.01 -38.38
C LYS A 33 -2.58 20.49 -39.32
N GLU A 34 -2.50 20.15 -40.58
CA GLU A 34 -3.50 20.48 -41.59
C GLU A 34 -4.68 19.48 -41.64
N GLY A 35 -4.67 18.45 -40.78
CA GLY A 35 -5.71 17.42 -40.78
C GLY A 35 -5.75 16.52 -42.05
N LYS A 36 -4.64 16.45 -42.78
CA LYS A 36 -4.52 15.73 -44.06
C LYS A 36 -3.87 14.35 -43.91
N SER A 37 -3.90 13.77 -42.71
CA SER A 37 -3.41 12.39 -42.52
C SER A 37 -4.25 11.39 -43.31
N PRO A 38 -3.61 10.41 -44.03
CA PRO A 38 -4.30 9.47 -44.87
C PRO A 38 -5.34 8.60 -44.18
N LYS A 39 -5.13 8.32 -42.89
CA LYS A 39 -5.98 7.44 -42.07
C LYS A 39 -6.87 8.22 -41.06
N GLY A 40 -7.04 9.55 -41.21
CA GLY A 40 -7.90 10.37 -40.38
C GLY A 40 -7.19 11.04 -39.22
N ASN A 41 -7.93 11.37 -38.18
CA ASN A 41 -7.41 12.15 -37.05
C ASN A 41 -6.50 11.29 -36.14
N ILE A 42 -5.23 11.64 -36.13
CA ILE A 42 -4.18 10.91 -35.40
C ILE A 42 -4.35 11.09 -33.88
N ILE A 43 -4.75 12.29 -33.43
CA ILE A 43 -4.90 12.59 -32.00
C ILE A 43 -6.03 11.76 -31.43
N ASP A 44 -7.16 11.68 -32.12
CA ASP A 44 -8.33 10.91 -31.67
C ASP A 44 -8.00 9.40 -31.66
N ALA A 45 -7.38 8.91 -32.74
CA ALA A 45 -6.99 7.51 -32.86
C ALA A 45 -5.99 7.09 -31.76
N ALA A 46 -4.96 7.92 -31.51
CA ALA A 46 -3.97 7.69 -30.46
C ALA A 46 -4.62 7.74 -29.07
N THR A 47 -5.54 8.65 -28.85
CA THR A 47 -6.25 8.78 -27.55
C THR A 47 -7.12 7.57 -27.25
N VAL A 48 -7.89 7.11 -28.25
CA VAL A 48 -8.76 5.93 -28.09
C VAL A 48 -7.93 4.67 -27.89
N SER A 49 -6.90 4.45 -28.71
CA SER A 49 -6.04 3.28 -28.63
C SER A 49 -5.26 3.23 -27.31
N ALA A 50 -4.73 4.37 -26.84
CA ALA A 50 -4.09 4.50 -25.54
C ALA A 50 -5.02 4.09 -24.40
N THR A 51 -6.25 4.60 -24.40
CA THR A 51 -7.25 4.29 -23.38
C THR A 51 -7.63 2.82 -23.37
N MET A 52 -7.80 2.22 -24.54
CA MET A 52 -8.06 0.78 -24.66
C MET A 52 -6.89 -0.07 -24.17
N ALA A 53 -5.65 0.33 -24.50
CA ALA A 53 -4.45 -0.38 -24.12
C ALA A 53 -4.24 -0.37 -22.59
N ALA A 54 -4.47 0.76 -21.91
CA ALA A 54 -4.41 0.82 -20.47
C ALA A 54 -5.35 -0.22 -19.82
N LYS A 55 -6.57 -0.37 -20.33
CA LYS A 55 -7.58 -1.32 -19.82
C LYS A 55 -7.29 -2.79 -20.12
N ARG A 56 -6.39 -3.07 -21.06
CA ARG A 56 -6.04 -4.41 -21.54
C ARG A 56 -4.58 -4.80 -21.26
N THR A 57 -3.90 -4.07 -20.41
CA THR A 57 -2.46 -4.30 -20.14
C THR A 57 -2.20 -5.72 -19.66
N SER A 58 -3.02 -6.27 -18.79
CA SER A 58 -2.87 -7.65 -18.30
C SER A 58 -3.06 -8.72 -19.37
N ASP A 59 -3.75 -8.42 -20.46
CA ASP A 59 -3.92 -9.34 -21.61
C ASP A 59 -2.66 -9.40 -22.46
N LEU A 60 -1.84 -8.33 -22.43
CA LEU A 60 -0.64 -8.17 -23.25
C LEU A 60 0.65 -8.51 -22.51
N ILE A 61 0.70 -8.26 -21.22
CA ILE A 61 1.90 -8.40 -20.38
C ILE A 61 1.69 -9.58 -19.40
N PRO A 62 2.36 -10.72 -19.59
CA PRO A 62 2.01 -12.01 -18.96
C PRO A 62 1.98 -12.00 -17.43
N TYR A 63 2.81 -11.20 -16.77
CA TYR A 63 2.91 -11.18 -15.30
C TYR A 63 2.28 -9.93 -14.67
N CYS A 64 1.57 -9.10 -15.46
CA CYS A 64 0.77 -8.01 -14.93
C CYS A 64 -0.51 -8.51 -14.25
N HIS A 65 -0.83 -7.91 -13.10
CA HIS A 65 -2.12 -8.15 -12.46
C HIS A 65 -3.24 -7.47 -13.25
N PRO A 66 -4.44 -8.07 -13.35
CA PRO A 66 -5.60 -7.35 -13.82
C PRO A 66 -6.00 -6.28 -12.80
N ILE A 67 -5.76 -5.02 -13.16
CA ILE A 67 -6.01 -3.87 -12.28
C ILE A 67 -7.27 -3.16 -12.75
N PRO A 68 -8.25 -2.88 -11.85
CA PRO A 68 -9.36 -1.99 -12.16
C PRO A 68 -8.82 -0.58 -12.38
N ILE A 69 -9.09 0.00 -13.55
CA ILE A 69 -8.63 1.35 -13.89
C ILE A 69 -9.72 2.36 -13.54
N ASP A 70 -9.38 3.35 -12.71
CA ASP A 70 -10.30 4.40 -12.29
C ASP A 70 -10.25 5.62 -13.23
N ASP A 71 -9.07 5.96 -13.78
CA ASP A 71 -8.91 7.12 -14.69
C ASP A 71 -7.77 6.89 -15.68
N VAL A 72 -7.99 7.29 -16.93
CA VAL A 72 -6.96 7.37 -17.96
C VAL A 72 -7.02 8.74 -18.61
N LYS A 73 -5.91 9.48 -18.58
CA LYS A 73 -5.76 10.74 -19.30
C LYS A 73 -4.67 10.60 -20.35
N VAL A 74 -4.98 11.03 -21.55
CA VAL A 74 -4.05 11.01 -22.69
C VAL A 74 -3.90 12.42 -23.21
N SER A 75 -2.67 12.85 -23.43
CA SER A 75 -2.34 14.13 -24.04
C SER A 75 -1.37 13.90 -25.19
N VAL A 76 -1.73 14.40 -26.38
CA VAL A 76 -0.92 14.32 -27.57
C VAL A 76 -0.49 15.71 -27.96
N THR A 77 0.82 15.95 -28.02
CA THR A 77 1.41 17.26 -28.39
C THR A 77 2.20 17.13 -29.67
N ILE A 78 1.88 17.95 -30.65
CA ILE A 78 2.56 17.99 -31.94
C ILE A 78 3.65 19.04 -31.91
N GLY A 79 4.90 18.61 -31.97
CA GLY A 79 6.10 19.47 -32.02
C GLY A 79 6.47 19.94 -33.41
N THR A 80 7.77 20.11 -33.68
CA THR A 80 8.32 20.52 -34.98
C THR A 80 8.75 19.31 -35.81
N GLU A 81 9.27 18.27 -35.19
CA GLU A 81 9.77 17.02 -35.80
C GLU A 81 9.39 15.80 -34.94
N SER A 82 8.49 15.95 -34.01
CA SER A 82 8.03 14.86 -33.14
C SER A 82 6.60 15.05 -32.67
N VAL A 83 5.97 13.94 -32.34
CA VAL A 83 4.72 13.89 -31.59
C VAL A 83 5.02 13.27 -30.23
N LYS A 84 4.65 13.97 -29.18
CA LYS A 84 4.77 13.51 -27.79
C LYS A 84 3.41 13.02 -27.29
N VAL A 85 3.37 11.83 -26.76
CA VAL A 85 2.20 11.28 -26.07
C VAL A 85 2.52 11.19 -24.59
N ILE A 86 1.66 11.75 -23.76
CA ILE A 86 1.71 11.58 -22.30
C ILE A 86 0.44 10.87 -21.87
N THR A 87 0.60 9.80 -21.12
CA THR A 87 -0.51 9.02 -20.56
C THR A 87 -0.42 9.02 -19.04
N GLN A 88 -1.51 9.33 -18.37
CA GLN A 88 -1.65 9.20 -16.93
C GLN A 88 -2.70 8.15 -16.62
N VAL A 89 -2.37 7.20 -15.77
CA VAL A 89 -3.30 6.18 -15.29
C VAL A 89 -3.41 6.27 -13.78
N LYS A 90 -4.65 6.14 -13.27
CA LYS A 90 -4.95 6.07 -11.83
C LYS A 90 -5.75 4.83 -11.50
N SER A 91 -5.46 4.27 -10.32
CA SER A 91 -6.22 3.18 -9.74
C SER A 91 -6.09 3.18 -8.22
N ILE A 92 -7.15 2.78 -7.51
CA ILE A 92 -7.09 2.42 -6.10
C ILE A 92 -6.92 0.90 -6.02
N TRP A 93 -5.66 0.46 -5.93
CA TRP A 93 -5.36 -0.97 -5.94
C TRP A 93 -4.06 -1.33 -5.20
N LYS A 94 -3.78 -2.63 -5.12
CA LYS A 94 -2.67 -3.23 -4.35
C LYS A 94 -1.29 -3.03 -4.97
N THR A 95 -1.22 -2.75 -6.28
CA THR A 95 0.03 -2.59 -7.03
C THR A 95 0.00 -1.33 -7.86
N GLY A 96 1.17 -0.90 -8.35
CA GLY A 96 1.30 0.31 -9.18
C GLY A 96 0.75 0.09 -10.58
N VAL A 97 0.47 1.18 -11.27
CA VAL A 97 -0.11 1.25 -12.62
C VAL A 97 0.91 1.70 -13.68
N GLU A 98 2.20 1.45 -13.40
CA GLU A 98 3.29 1.84 -14.30
C GLU A 98 3.17 1.14 -15.65
N MET A 99 2.80 -0.15 -15.65
CA MET A 99 2.67 -0.93 -16.88
C MET A 99 1.46 -0.47 -17.70
N GLU A 100 0.35 -0.15 -17.05
CA GLU A 100 -0.83 0.41 -17.69
C GLU A 100 -0.53 1.73 -18.38
N ALA A 101 0.22 2.61 -17.72
CA ALA A 101 0.65 3.88 -18.30
C ALA A 101 1.62 3.68 -19.49
N MET A 102 2.62 2.79 -19.33
CA MET A 102 3.57 2.50 -20.41
C MET A 102 2.91 1.82 -21.61
N THR A 103 2.07 0.81 -21.40
CA THR A 103 1.35 0.13 -22.47
C THR A 103 0.44 1.09 -23.21
N SER A 104 -0.24 1.97 -22.48
CA SER A 104 -1.05 3.06 -23.05
C SER A 104 -0.22 3.96 -23.98
N ALA A 105 0.93 4.44 -23.52
CA ALA A 105 1.81 5.30 -24.31
C ALA A 105 2.41 4.55 -25.52
N ALA A 106 2.78 3.28 -25.33
CA ALA A 106 3.34 2.44 -26.39
C ALA A 106 2.34 2.22 -27.53
N VAL A 107 1.11 1.85 -27.20
CA VAL A 107 0.07 1.58 -28.21
C VAL A 107 -0.35 2.87 -28.92
N ALA A 108 -0.40 4.01 -28.22
CA ALA A 108 -0.59 5.31 -28.87
C ALA A 108 0.52 5.62 -29.89
N ALA A 109 1.78 5.41 -29.52
CA ALA A 109 2.92 5.63 -30.41
C ALA A 109 2.89 4.68 -31.63
N LEU A 110 2.57 3.41 -31.42
CA LEU A 110 2.38 2.44 -32.50
C LEU A 110 1.21 2.82 -33.42
N THR A 111 0.13 3.36 -32.88
CA THR A 111 -1.02 3.85 -33.65
C THR A 111 -0.61 5.04 -34.52
N ILE A 112 0.13 5.99 -33.97
CA ILE A 112 0.66 7.14 -34.73
C ILE A 112 1.57 6.63 -35.85
N TYR A 113 2.47 5.70 -35.57
CA TYR A 113 3.36 5.09 -36.54
C TYR A 113 2.57 4.42 -37.67
N ASP A 114 1.60 3.56 -37.33
CA ASP A 114 0.79 2.86 -38.35
C ASP A 114 -0.01 3.81 -39.25
N MET A 115 -0.53 4.88 -38.67
CA MET A 115 -1.33 5.87 -39.42
C MET A 115 -0.50 6.66 -40.45
N LEU A 116 0.80 6.81 -40.23
CA LEU A 116 1.67 7.69 -41.02
C LEU A 116 2.76 6.96 -41.81
N LYS A 117 3.02 5.69 -41.57
CA LYS A 117 4.09 4.92 -42.22
C LYS A 117 4.00 4.89 -43.75
N SER A 118 2.82 5.14 -44.32
CA SER A 118 2.64 5.18 -45.79
C SER A 118 3.08 6.51 -46.39
N VAL A 119 3.30 7.56 -45.61
CA VAL A 119 3.68 8.90 -46.10
C VAL A 119 5.05 9.34 -45.60
N ASP A 120 5.64 8.62 -44.65
CA ASP A 120 6.95 8.93 -44.09
C ASP A 120 7.65 7.66 -43.59
N GLU A 121 8.72 7.27 -44.30
CA GLU A 121 9.54 6.12 -43.94
C GLU A 121 10.53 6.41 -42.82
N SER A 122 10.73 7.68 -42.48
CA SER A 122 11.67 8.10 -41.42
C SER A 122 11.09 8.07 -40.01
N ILE A 123 9.82 7.69 -39.85
CA ILE A 123 9.16 7.64 -38.55
C ILE A 123 9.88 6.67 -37.61
N SER A 124 10.16 7.12 -36.41
CA SER A 124 10.76 6.30 -35.34
C SER A 124 10.08 6.54 -34.00
N ILE A 125 9.94 5.49 -33.20
CA ILE A 125 9.56 5.58 -31.79
C ILE A 125 10.85 5.66 -30.98
N GLU A 126 11.21 6.88 -30.53
CA GLU A 126 12.49 7.15 -29.88
C GLU A 126 12.55 6.63 -28.44
N SER A 127 11.47 6.78 -27.71
CA SER A 127 11.43 6.38 -26.32
C SER A 127 10.02 6.13 -25.80
N ILE A 128 9.94 5.21 -24.84
CA ILE A 128 8.75 4.97 -24.01
C ILE A 128 9.24 4.79 -22.59
N ARG A 129 8.80 5.66 -21.67
CA ARG A 129 9.29 5.65 -20.29
C ARG A 129 8.26 6.13 -19.28
N VAL A 130 8.36 5.64 -18.06
CA VAL A 130 7.66 6.22 -16.92
C VAL A 130 8.39 7.49 -16.50
N ILE A 131 7.67 8.64 -16.48
CA ILE A 131 8.24 9.93 -16.08
C ILE A 131 7.86 10.29 -14.64
N LYS A 132 6.74 9.73 -14.11
CA LYS A 132 6.30 9.96 -12.74
C LYS A 132 5.52 8.76 -12.22
N LYS A 133 5.69 8.46 -10.94
CA LYS A 133 4.84 7.54 -10.19
C LYS A 133 4.61 8.04 -8.79
N GLU A 134 3.37 7.91 -8.32
CA GLU A 134 2.93 8.32 -7.00
C GLU A 134 2.11 7.22 -6.35
N GLY A 135 2.03 7.29 -5.02
CA GLY A 135 1.28 6.33 -4.22
C GLY A 135 2.09 5.10 -3.80
N GLY A 136 1.42 4.24 -3.06
CA GLY A 136 2.09 3.11 -2.40
C GLY A 136 2.73 3.49 -1.07
N LEU A 137 2.91 2.49 -0.23
CA LEU A 137 3.23 2.66 1.19
C LEU A 137 4.68 3.14 1.46
N LYS A 138 5.62 2.90 0.54
CA LYS A 138 7.05 3.14 0.79
C LYS A 138 7.48 4.61 0.89
N LYS A 139 6.66 5.55 0.40
CA LYS A 139 7.00 6.99 0.36
C LYS A 139 6.15 7.85 1.30
N MET A 140 5.22 7.23 2.04
CA MET A 140 4.23 8.00 2.81
C MET A 140 4.71 8.41 4.21
N TYR A 141 5.80 7.81 4.71
CA TYR A 141 6.21 8.02 6.10
C TYR A 141 7.66 8.47 6.16
N GLN A 142 7.93 9.52 6.91
CA GLN A 142 9.28 9.95 7.24
C GLN A 142 9.89 8.93 8.21
N ILE A 143 11.17 8.68 8.07
CA ILE A 143 11.91 7.86 9.02
C ILE A 143 12.26 8.79 10.19
N LEU A 144 11.83 8.44 11.39
CA LEU A 144 12.26 9.15 12.60
C LEU A 144 13.77 9.00 12.78
N ASP A 145 14.43 10.07 13.25
CA ASP A 145 15.89 10.09 13.47
C ASP A 145 16.36 9.16 14.58
N ARG A 146 15.43 8.51 15.29
CA ARG A 146 15.71 7.55 16.35
C ARG A 146 15.08 6.19 16.10
N LYS A 147 15.67 5.16 16.68
CA LYS A 147 15.10 3.82 16.69
C LYS A 147 13.90 3.74 17.63
N LEU A 148 12.76 3.28 17.11
CA LEU A 148 11.54 3.06 17.90
C LEU A 148 11.69 1.79 18.75
N ARG A 149 11.19 1.84 20.00
CA ARG A 149 11.21 0.73 20.95
C ARG A 149 9.85 0.06 21.00
N ALA A 150 9.84 -1.28 21.04
CA ALA A 150 8.59 -2.03 21.10
C ALA A 150 8.59 -3.07 22.22
N GLY A 151 7.39 -3.30 22.78
CA GLY A 151 7.09 -4.39 23.70
C GLY A 151 6.11 -5.38 23.05
N VAL A 152 6.31 -6.66 23.33
CA VAL A 152 5.40 -7.74 22.94
C VAL A 152 4.85 -8.41 24.20
N LEU A 153 3.53 -8.43 24.33
CA LEU A 153 2.83 -9.08 25.46
C LEU A 153 1.90 -10.15 24.91
N VAL A 154 2.14 -11.40 25.24
CA VAL A 154 1.28 -12.51 24.85
C VAL A 154 0.40 -12.91 26.02
N THR A 155 -0.91 -12.99 25.78
CA THR A 155 -1.87 -13.41 26.82
C THR A 155 -2.30 -14.85 26.56
N SER A 156 -1.99 -15.74 27.51
CA SER A 156 -2.34 -17.16 27.40
C SER A 156 -2.09 -17.92 28.70
N ASP A 157 -3.07 -18.66 29.17
CA ASP A 157 -2.94 -19.54 30.33
C ASP A 157 -2.13 -20.82 30.09
N SER A 158 -2.08 -21.26 28.84
CA SER A 158 -1.54 -22.58 28.48
C SER A 158 -0.19 -22.57 27.78
N ARG A 159 0.24 -21.41 27.24
CA ARG A 159 1.44 -21.34 26.40
C ARG A 159 2.72 -21.16 27.21
N ARG A 160 3.72 -21.96 26.88
CA ARG A 160 5.11 -21.75 27.34
C ARG A 160 5.91 -21.02 26.25
N LYS A 161 6.91 -20.24 26.63
CA LYS A 161 7.73 -19.42 25.72
C LYS A 161 8.32 -20.18 24.51
N ARG A 162 8.62 -21.50 24.70
CA ARG A 162 9.11 -22.38 23.60
C ARG A 162 8.04 -22.70 22.56
N GLN A 163 6.77 -22.64 22.90
CA GLN A 163 5.62 -23.02 22.07
C GLN A 163 4.91 -21.80 21.47
N ASP A 164 5.31 -20.58 21.87
CA ASP A 164 4.68 -19.36 21.40
C ASP A 164 5.20 -18.97 20.01
N ARG A 165 4.43 -19.37 19.00
CA ARG A 165 4.71 -19.03 17.59
C ARG A 165 4.23 -17.62 17.24
N SER A 166 3.14 -17.14 17.85
CA SER A 166 2.55 -15.84 17.60
C SER A 166 3.44 -14.70 18.12
N GLY A 167 3.93 -14.81 19.37
CA GLY A 167 4.82 -13.81 19.94
C GLY A 167 6.17 -13.73 19.22
N ARG A 168 6.73 -14.89 18.79
CA ARG A 168 7.96 -14.86 17.97
C ARG A 168 7.74 -14.17 16.65
N LEU A 169 6.63 -14.44 15.97
CA LEU A 169 6.27 -13.75 14.72
C LEU A 169 6.19 -12.24 14.92
N LEU A 170 5.60 -11.77 16.04
CA LEU A 170 5.56 -10.35 16.39
C LEU A 170 6.97 -9.76 16.54
N VAL A 171 7.82 -10.43 17.31
CA VAL A 171 9.21 -9.99 17.52
C VAL A 171 9.98 -9.90 16.21
N ASP A 172 9.89 -10.94 15.37
CA ASP A 172 10.60 -11.00 14.08
C ASP A 172 10.09 -9.92 13.12
N ARG A 173 8.77 -9.70 13.08
CA ARG A 173 8.19 -8.67 12.20
C ARG A 173 8.54 -7.26 12.68
N LEU A 174 8.46 -6.97 13.98
CA LEU A 174 8.85 -5.67 14.53
C LEU A 174 10.32 -5.33 14.23
N LYS A 175 11.23 -6.31 14.35
CA LYS A 175 12.63 -6.13 13.95
C LYS A 175 12.80 -5.82 12.47
N LYS A 176 12.01 -6.46 11.58
CA LYS A 176 12.01 -6.18 10.13
C LYS A 176 11.48 -4.78 9.82
N GLU A 177 10.52 -4.29 10.60
CA GLU A 177 9.99 -2.93 10.49
C GLU A 177 10.90 -1.87 11.15
N GLY A 178 12.05 -2.27 11.70
CA GLY A 178 13.07 -1.37 12.25
C GLY A 178 12.95 -1.09 13.75
N PHE A 179 12.02 -1.74 14.47
CA PHE A 179 11.87 -1.55 15.90
C PHE A 179 12.95 -2.30 16.71
N ASP A 180 13.32 -1.70 17.85
CA ASP A 180 14.06 -2.37 18.91
C ASP A 180 13.08 -3.02 19.88
N VAL A 181 13.01 -4.35 19.86
CA VAL A 181 12.12 -5.11 20.74
C VAL A 181 12.79 -5.29 22.10
N THR A 182 12.47 -4.41 23.03
CA THR A 182 13.08 -4.34 24.36
C THR A 182 12.35 -5.18 25.42
N TYR A 183 11.13 -5.66 25.08
CA TYR A 183 10.32 -6.44 26.01
C TYR A 183 9.55 -7.55 25.30
N TYR A 184 9.54 -8.75 25.89
CA TYR A 184 8.71 -9.88 25.46
C TYR A 184 8.35 -10.77 26.63
N LYS A 185 7.05 -10.85 26.94
CA LYS A 185 6.53 -11.64 28.07
C LYS A 185 5.23 -12.36 27.69
N ILE A 186 5.00 -13.51 28.31
CA ILE A 186 3.73 -14.22 28.29
C ILE A 186 3.12 -14.10 29.68
N VAL A 187 1.85 -13.70 29.73
CA VAL A 187 1.09 -13.52 30.98
C VAL A 187 -0.22 -14.30 30.91
N PRO A 188 -0.80 -14.67 32.06
CA PRO A 188 -2.12 -15.30 32.08
C PRO A 188 -3.22 -14.36 31.55
N ASP A 189 -4.35 -14.93 31.16
CA ASP A 189 -5.54 -14.20 30.73
C ASP A 189 -6.28 -13.62 31.96
N ASP A 190 -5.63 -12.66 32.65
CA ASP A 190 -6.10 -11.94 33.82
C ASP A 190 -6.01 -10.42 33.63
N ILE A 191 -7.13 -9.72 33.86
CA ILE A 191 -7.24 -8.26 33.65
C ILE A 191 -6.19 -7.49 34.48
N GLY A 192 -6.03 -7.85 35.75
CA GLY A 192 -5.11 -7.15 36.64
C GLY A 192 -3.66 -7.28 36.19
N THR A 193 -3.25 -8.50 35.87
CA THR A 193 -1.90 -8.79 35.39
C THR A 193 -1.62 -8.08 34.06
N ILE A 194 -2.54 -8.18 33.09
CA ILE A 194 -2.39 -7.53 31.78
C ILE A 194 -2.28 -6.01 31.94
N LYS A 195 -3.16 -5.41 32.76
CA LYS A 195 -3.16 -3.98 33.03
C LYS A 195 -1.84 -3.52 33.65
N THR A 196 -1.32 -4.24 34.62
CA THR A 196 -0.04 -3.93 35.28
C THR A 196 1.12 -3.94 34.29
N GLU A 197 1.21 -4.98 33.48
CA GLU A 197 2.27 -5.10 32.45
C GLU A 197 2.18 -4.00 31.39
N LEU A 198 0.99 -3.72 30.89
CA LEU A 198 0.78 -2.65 29.92
C LEU A 198 1.13 -1.28 30.50
N THR A 199 0.74 -1.00 31.73
CA THR A 199 1.06 0.26 32.42
C THR A 199 2.57 0.41 32.59
N MET A 200 3.26 -0.62 33.07
CA MET A 200 4.72 -0.65 33.17
C MET A 200 5.43 -0.38 31.85
N LEU A 201 4.95 -1.00 30.76
CA LEU A 201 5.50 -0.79 29.41
C LEU A 201 5.35 0.68 28.95
N CYS A 202 4.22 1.32 29.28
CA CYS A 202 3.94 2.69 28.87
C CYS A 202 4.64 3.73 29.76
N ASP A 203 4.53 3.58 31.08
CA ASP A 203 4.85 4.63 32.03
C ASP A 203 6.30 4.54 32.53
N GLU A 204 6.83 3.32 32.73
CA GLU A 204 8.17 3.09 33.23
C GLU A 204 9.17 2.82 32.11
N LEU A 205 8.91 1.82 31.24
CA LEU A 205 9.79 1.48 30.12
C LEU A 205 9.64 2.45 28.95
N LYS A 206 8.52 3.15 28.84
CA LYS A 206 8.24 4.18 27.82
C LYS A 206 8.56 3.69 26.42
N VAL A 207 8.05 2.51 26.07
CA VAL A 207 8.17 1.99 24.71
C VAL A 207 7.24 2.76 23.77
N ASP A 208 7.57 2.80 22.47
CA ASP A 208 6.75 3.51 21.50
C ASP A 208 5.53 2.71 21.07
N LEU A 209 5.69 1.39 20.98
CA LEU A 209 4.65 0.47 20.54
C LEU A 209 4.55 -0.75 21.44
N VAL A 210 3.34 -1.10 21.86
CA VAL A 210 3.03 -2.38 22.47
C VAL A 210 2.08 -3.16 21.56
N LEU A 211 2.49 -4.35 21.16
CA LEU A 211 1.61 -5.32 20.49
C LEU A 211 1.26 -6.42 21.48
N THR A 212 -0.03 -6.66 21.69
CA THR A 212 -0.47 -7.83 22.43
C THR A 212 -0.93 -8.94 21.47
N SER A 213 -0.84 -10.19 21.89
CA SER A 213 -1.38 -11.32 21.12
C SER A 213 -2.13 -12.29 22.02
N GLY A 214 -3.42 -12.47 21.75
CA GLY A 214 -4.31 -13.36 22.50
C GLY A 214 -5.40 -12.62 23.27
N GLY A 215 -6.38 -13.38 23.77
CA GLY A 215 -7.46 -12.89 24.60
C GLY A 215 -8.36 -11.81 23.98
N THR A 216 -8.55 -11.83 22.64
CA THR A 216 -9.32 -10.79 21.93
C THR A 216 -10.70 -11.23 21.44
N GLY A 217 -11.13 -12.45 21.73
CA GLY A 217 -12.43 -12.97 21.35
C GLY A 217 -13.57 -12.56 22.26
N ILE A 218 -14.64 -13.39 22.28
CA ILE A 218 -15.88 -13.16 23.05
C ILE A 218 -16.02 -14.12 24.25
N GLY A 219 -15.03 -14.99 24.49
CA GLY A 219 -15.04 -15.93 25.60
C GLY A 219 -14.79 -15.23 26.94
N SER A 220 -15.16 -15.89 28.02
CA SER A 220 -14.98 -15.36 29.40
C SER A 220 -13.52 -15.12 29.78
N ARG A 221 -12.57 -15.75 29.08
CA ARG A 221 -11.13 -15.58 29.28
C ARG A 221 -10.51 -14.56 28.31
N ASP A 222 -11.28 -14.04 27.35
CA ASP A 222 -10.82 -13.04 26.39
C ASP A 222 -10.94 -11.63 26.99
N VAL A 223 -9.99 -11.28 27.84
CA VAL A 223 -10.04 -10.05 28.66
C VAL A 223 -9.00 -8.98 28.26
N THR A 224 -8.16 -9.28 27.26
CA THR A 224 -7.11 -8.36 26.82
C THR A 224 -7.65 -7.00 26.36
N PRO A 225 -8.75 -6.89 25.59
CA PRO A 225 -9.30 -5.60 25.20
C PRO A 225 -9.85 -4.81 26.38
N ASP A 226 -10.43 -5.49 27.35
CA ASP A 226 -10.97 -4.84 28.57
C ASP A 226 -9.83 -4.25 29.41
N ALA A 227 -8.75 -5.02 29.63
CA ALA A 227 -7.57 -4.55 30.34
C ALA A 227 -6.91 -3.36 29.62
N THR A 228 -6.84 -3.43 28.28
CA THR A 228 -6.27 -2.36 27.45
C THR A 228 -7.12 -1.10 27.51
N SER A 229 -8.43 -1.19 27.28
CA SER A 229 -9.34 -0.06 27.25
C SER A 229 -9.36 0.71 28.57
N ASN A 230 -9.17 0.02 29.70
CA ASN A 230 -9.12 0.61 31.02
C ASN A 230 -7.92 1.55 31.28
N ILE A 231 -6.89 1.48 30.45
CA ILE A 231 -5.66 2.29 30.61
C ILE A 231 -5.44 3.29 29.47
N LEU A 232 -6.20 3.18 28.39
CA LEU A 232 -6.05 4.09 27.25
C LEU A 232 -6.52 5.51 27.59
N GLU A 233 -5.75 6.50 27.19
CA GLU A 233 -6.11 7.92 27.25
C GLU A 233 -6.84 8.36 25.98
N LYS A 234 -6.48 7.76 24.83
CA LYS A 234 -7.09 8.01 23.53
C LYS A 234 -7.30 6.70 22.78
N ASN A 235 -8.50 6.51 22.25
CA ASN A 235 -8.81 5.35 21.41
C ASN A 235 -8.42 5.62 19.95
N LEU A 236 -7.77 4.66 19.30
CA LEU A 236 -7.47 4.64 17.87
C LEU A 236 -8.45 3.69 17.18
N LEU A 237 -9.74 4.07 17.12
CA LEU A 237 -10.81 3.23 16.58
C LEU A 237 -10.53 2.79 15.14
N GLY A 238 -10.01 3.69 14.30
CA GLY A 238 -9.67 3.38 12.93
C GLY A 238 -8.63 2.25 12.78
N VAL A 239 -7.69 2.12 13.73
CA VAL A 239 -6.74 1.00 13.74
C VAL A 239 -7.46 -0.32 13.98
N ALA A 240 -8.34 -0.38 14.97
CA ALA A 240 -9.12 -1.57 15.28
C ALA A 240 -10.09 -1.94 14.14
N GLU A 241 -10.67 -0.96 13.46
CA GLU A 241 -11.53 -1.14 12.29
C GLU A 241 -10.77 -1.73 11.11
N ILE A 242 -9.60 -1.18 10.77
CA ILE A 242 -8.76 -1.70 9.66
C ILE A 242 -8.35 -3.14 9.92
N LEU A 243 -7.95 -3.49 11.15
CA LEU A 243 -7.59 -4.85 11.51
C LEU A 243 -8.76 -5.82 11.29
N ARG A 244 -9.97 -5.47 11.74
CA ARG A 244 -11.16 -6.28 11.53
C ARG A 244 -11.56 -6.37 10.06
N ALA A 245 -11.58 -5.25 9.34
CA ALA A 245 -11.95 -5.21 7.92
C ALA A 245 -10.99 -6.02 7.05
N HIS A 246 -9.67 -5.92 7.34
CA HIS A 246 -8.67 -6.72 6.65
C HIS A 246 -8.81 -8.21 6.93
N GLY A 247 -9.03 -8.57 8.19
CA GLY A 247 -9.29 -9.96 8.61
C GLY A 247 -10.58 -10.52 8.02
N GLN A 248 -11.66 -9.73 7.93
CA GLN A 248 -12.96 -10.14 7.40
C GLN A 248 -12.88 -10.59 5.93
N ARG A 249 -12.01 -9.99 5.14
CA ARG A 249 -11.77 -10.41 3.73
C ARG A 249 -11.14 -11.80 3.62
N ARG A 250 -10.66 -12.40 4.72
CA ARG A 250 -9.94 -13.68 4.78
C ARG A 250 -10.64 -14.72 5.64
N THR A 251 -11.27 -14.28 6.71
CA THR A 251 -11.91 -15.14 7.71
C THR A 251 -13.17 -14.45 8.22
N PRO A 252 -14.38 -15.00 7.95
CA PRO A 252 -15.64 -14.38 8.37
C PRO A 252 -15.75 -14.12 9.88
N SER A 253 -15.13 -14.95 10.72
CA SER A 253 -15.12 -14.79 12.18
C SER A 253 -14.28 -13.61 12.69
N SER A 254 -13.56 -12.91 11.84
CA SER A 254 -12.77 -11.73 12.25
C SER A 254 -13.63 -10.60 12.83
N MET A 255 -14.91 -10.53 12.46
CA MET A 255 -15.89 -9.60 13.03
C MET A 255 -16.11 -9.78 14.54
N LEU A 256 -15.80 -10.97 15.09
CA LEU A 256 -15.96 -11.27 16.50
C LEU A 256 -14.78 -10.77 17.35
N SER A 257 -13.74 -10.24 16.73
CA SER A 257 -12.58 -9.68 17.45
C SER A 257 -12.96 -8.37 18.14
N ARG A 258 -12.77 -8.35 19.47
CA ARG A 258 -12.92 -7.15 20.30
C ARG A 258 -11.62 -6.35 20.44
N GLY A 259 -10.56 -6.72 19.70
CA GLY A 259 -9.27 -6.08 19.78
C GLY A 259 -9.35 -4.55 19.76
N ALA A 260 -8.74 -3.92 20.74
CA ALA A 260 -8.68 -2.47 20.93
C ALA A 260 -7.33 -1.92 20.46
N ALA A 261 -7.31 -0.65 20.12
CA ALA A 261 -6.08 0.10 19.86
C ALA A 261 -6.21 1.52 20.41
N GLY A 262 -5.11 2.05 20.93
CA GLY A 262 -5.12 3.40 21.49
C GLY A 262 -3.75 3.86 21.96
N VAL A 263 -3.74 5.01 22.63
CA VAL A 263 -2.53 5.66 23.13
C VAL A 263 -2.65 5.83 24.63
N ARG A 264 -1.56 5.52 25.35
CA ARG A 264 -1.31 5.94 26.73
C ARG A 264 0.02 6.67 26.79
N ALA A 265 0.04 7.89 27.30
CA ALA A 265 1.18 8.80 27.24
C ALA A 265 1.68 8.96 25.78
N LYS A 266 2.85 8.40 25.45
CA LYS A 266 3.40 8.37 24.09
C LYS A 266 3.47 6.96 23.50
N THR A 267 2.91 5.97 24.17
CA THR A 267 2.92 4.56 23.74
C THR A 267 1.64 4.23 22.98
N VAL A 268 1.78 3.68 21.81
CA VAL A 268 0.69 3.07 21.04
C VAL A 268 0.50 1.63 21.48
N ILE A 269 -0.72 1.22 21.84
CA ILE A 269 -1.05 -0.15 22.20
C ILE A 269 -2.02 -0.70 21.15
N VAL A 270 -1.77 -1.91 20.64
CA VAL A 270 -2.64 -2.58 19.69
C VAL A 270 -2.84 -4.05 20.09
N ASN A 271 -4.10 -4.47 20.23
CA ASN A 271 -4.42 -5.85 20.53
C ASN A 271 -4.60 -6.65 19.22
N LEU A 272 -3.89 -7.77 19.13
CA LEU A 272 -3.89 -8.67 17.98
C LEU A 272 -4.45 -10.05 18.36
N PRO A 273 -4.95 -10.83 17.38
CA PRO A 273 -5.43 -12.19 17.60
C PRO A 273 -4.36 -13.10 18.20
N GLY A 274 -4.79 -14.18 18.86
CA GLY A 274 -3.86 -15.17 19.45
C GLY A 274 -3.28 -16.20 18.47
N ASN A 275 -3.85 -16.37 17.27
CA ASN A 275 -3.38 -17.31 16.28
C ASN A 275 -2.37 -16.69 15.32
N VAL A 276 -1.41 -17.49 14.87
CA VAL A 276 -0.27 -17.07 14.04
C VAL A 276 -0.73 -16.41 12.73
N ARG A 277 -1.75 -16.95 12.08
CA ARG A 277 -2.27 -16.44 10.82
C ARG A 277 -2.89 -15.06 11.01
N GLY A 278 -3.76 -14.91 12.03
CA GLY A 278 -4.40 -13.63 12.34
C GLY A 278 -3.38 -12.56 12.72
N VAL A 279 -2.31 -12.91 13.46
CA VAL A 279 -1.21 -12.00 13.76
C VAL A 279 -0.52 -11.54 12.48
N SER A 280 -0.16 -12.45 11.58
CA SER A 280 0.50 -12.10 10.31
C SER A 280 -0.36 -11.16 9.46
N GLU A 281 -1.63 -11.50 9.28
CA GLU A 281 -2.61 -10.70 8.51
C GLU A 281 -2.83 -9.31 9.13
N SER A 282 -2.89 -9.24 10.46
CA SER A 282 -3.00 -7.98 11.19
C SER A 282 -1.78 -7.08 10.99
N LEU A 283 -0.58 -7.65 11.07
CA LEU A 283 0.66 -6.89 10.84
C LEU A 283 0.77 -6.35 9.42
N ASP A 284 0.28 -7.10 8.42
CA ASP A 284 0.28 -6.67 7.01
C ASP A 284 -0.67 -5.47 6.77
N SER A 285 -1.74 -5.36 7.56
CA SER A 285 -2.65 -4.21 7.49
C SER A 285 -2.21 -3.03 8.37
N LEU A 286 -1.50 -3.32 9.47
CA LEU A 286 -1.04 -2.31 10.42
C LEU A 286 0.14 -1.52 9.86
N PHE A 287 1.11 -2.23 9.25
CA PHE A 287 2.31 -1.61 8.72
C PHE A 287 2.20 -1.30 7.21
N PRO A 288 2.81 -0.17 6.78
CA PRO A 288 3.54 0.84 7.56
C PRO A 288 2.63 1.95 8.12
N GLY A 289 1.30 1.84 8.01
CA GLY A 289 0.34 2.91 8.37
C GLY A 289 0.49 3.43 9.80
N ILE A 290 0.74 2.52 10.75
CA ILE A 290 0.92 2.87 12.17
C ILE A 290 2.13 3.78 12.42
N ASN A 291 3.13 3.77 11.54
CA ASN A 291 4.36 4.54 11.75
C ASN A 291 4.11 6.05 11.82
N HIS A 292 3.10 6.56 11.11
CA HIS A 292 2.72 7.97 11.18
C HIS A 292 2.26 8.41 12.58
N THR A 293 1.73 7.48 13.37
CA THR A 293 1.32 7.79 14.74
C THR A 293 2.49 8.27 15.60
N PHE A 294 3.70 7.71 15.39
CA PHE A 294 4.88 8.10 16.15
C PHE A 294 5.37 9.50 15.78
N GLU A 295 5.28 9.87 14.50
CA GLU A 295 5.57 11.24 14.05
C GLU A 295 4.61 12.25 14.73
N VAL A 296 3.32 11.93 14.76
CA VAL A 296 2.29 12.77 15.39
C VAL A 296 2.52 12.91 16.90
N LEU A 297 2.90 11.81 17.58
CA LEU A 297 3.13 11.81 19.03
C LEU A 297 4.43 12.54 19.44
N GLU A 298 5.42 12.64 18.57
CA GLU A 298 6.65 13.40 18.80
C GLU A 298 6.49 14.88 18.46
N ASN A 299 5.81 15.20 17.36
CA ASN A 299 5.62 16.56 16.90
C ASN A 299 4.34 17.16 17.47
N HIS A 300 4.43 17.93 18.56
CA HIS A 300 3.31 18.74 19.09
C HIS A 300 2.89 19.91 18.16
N LYS A 301 3.28 19.91 16.88
CA LYS A 301 2.95 20.95 15.91
C LYS A 301 2.31 20.34 14.68
N HIS A 302 0.99 20.12 14.74
CA HIS A 302 0.17 20.26 13.56
C HIS A 302 -0.35 21.70 13.56
N SER A 303 0.31 22.56 12.79
CA SER A 303 -0.25 23.83 12.34
C SER A 303 -1.33 23.61 11.30
#